data_aa837ab975a73a4df64f1e242743ab39
#
_entry.id   aa837ab975a73a4df64f1e242743ab39
#
_cell.length_a   1.000
_cell.length_b   1.000
_cell.length_c   1.000
_cell.angle_alpha   90.00
_cell.angle_beta   90.00
_cell.angle_gamma   90.00
#
_symmetry.space_group_name_H-M   'P 1'
#
loop_
_entity.id
_entity.type
_entity.pdbx_description
1 polymer ?
#
loop_
_entity_poly.entity_id
_entity_poly.type
_entity_poly.pdbx_seq_one_letter_code
_entity_poly.pdbx_strand_id
1 'polypeptide(L)'
;MTAQDRSSILEGYYKSHWPVECGGNRRQKATEGSLNAREKKAVVQSIRNERWNVMTIYRDNNEIFLGGTMPSFTGPEPFGWLQKIEPESLEILAETPKLPCGDHVWCGAIAAHQNGNIIKVNGNYMHSISKECEAVSYTHLTLPTS
;
A
#
# COMPACT_ATOMS: atom_id res chain seq x y z
N MET A 1 -19.47 -1.56 -17.98
CA MET A 1 -19.48 -0.84 -16.70
C MET A 1 -18.96 0.55 -16.98
N THR A 2 -19.78 1.57 -16.82
CA THR A 2 -19.41 2.96 -17.10
C THR A 2 -18.55 3.52 -15.94
N ALA A 3 -17.77 4.59 -16.20
CA ALA A 3 -16.96 5.26 -15.18
C ALA A 3 -17.78 5.71 -13.94
N GLN A 4 -19.05 5.97 -14.12
CA GLN A 4 -19.99 6.37 -13.07
C GLN A 4 -20.31 5.25 -12.07
N ASP A 5 -20.20 3.99 -12.50
CA ASP A 5 -20.48 2.80 -11.65
C ASP A 5 -19.30 2.44 -10.72
N ARG A 6 -18.12 3.01 -10.95
CA ARG A 6 -16.93 2.81 -10.11
C ARG A 6 -16.84 3.80 -8.94
N SER A 7 -17.38 5.01 -9.08
CA SER A 7 -17.25 6.04 -8.05
C SER A 7 -17.97 5.68 -6.74
N SER A 8 -19.10 4.98 -6.84
CA SER A 8 -19.87 4.50 -5.67
C SER A 8 -19.20 3.30 -4.96
N ILE A 9 -18.36 2.55 -5.66
CA ILE A 9 -17.68 1.35 -5.14
C ILE A 9 -16.42 1.70 -4.35
N LEU A 10 -15.90 2.90 -4.56
CA LEU A 10 -14.66 3.39 -3.94
C LEU A 10 -14.91 4.52 -2.94
N GLU A 11 -16.14 4.65 -2.44
CA GLU A 11 -16.43 5.59 -1.35
C GLU A 11 -15.54 5.30 -0.13
N GLY A 12 -14.93 6.34 0.42
CA GLY A 12 -13.93 6.23 1.49
C GLY A 12 -12.49 6.07 1.00
N TYR A 13 -12.26 5.62 -0.23
CA TYR A 13 -10.92 5.54 -0.81
C TYR A 13 -10.49 6.86 -1.48
N TYR A 14 -9.20 7.03 -1.59
CA TYR A 14 -8.62 8.12 -2.36
C TYR A 14 -8.95 7.99 -3.85
N LYS A 15 -9.20 9.09 -4.53
CA LYS A 15 -9.55 9.09 -5.97
C LYS A 15 -8.30 8.87 -6.83
N SER A 16 -7.84 7.65 -6.91
CA SER A 16 -6.78 7.20 -7.81
C SER A 16 -7.19 5.92 -8.53
N HIS A 17 -6.40 5.49 -9.50
CA HIS A 17 -6.69 4.27 -10.26
C HIS A 17 -6.28 2.99 -9.51
N TRP A 18 -5.52 3.10 -8.40
CA TRP A 18 -5.10 1.95 -7.58
C TRP A 18 -4.97 2.33 -6.09
N PRO A 19 -6.08 2.77 -5.44
CA PRO A 19 -6.02 3.31 -4.07
C PRO A 19 -5.88 2.24 -2.98
N VAL A 20 -6.04 0.99 -3.30
CA VAL A 20 -6.01 -0.13 -2.35
C VAL A 20 -5.35 -1.34 -2.98
N GLU A 21 -4.81 -2.23 -2.18
CA GLU A 21 -4.28 -3.51 -2.66
C GLU A 21 -5.28 -4.21 -3.59
N CYS A 22 -4.77 -4.74 -4.70
CA CYS A 22 -5.58 -5.37 -5.74
C CYS A 22 -6.51 -4.41 -6.52
N GLY A 23 -6.31 -3.09 -6.43
CA GLY A 23 -6.94 -2.08 -7.28
C GLY A 23 -8.35 -1.66 -6.88
N GLY A 24 -8.94 -2.27 -5.84
CA GLY A 24 -10.27 -1.92 -5.37
C GLY A 24 -10.90 -3.02 -4.51
N ASN A 25 -12.05 -2.72 -3.92
CA ASN A 25 -12.78 -3.64 -3.05
C ASN A 25 -13.21 -4.96 -3.73
N ARG A 26 -13.30 -4.98 -5.06
CA ARG A 26 -13.56 -6.20 -5.84
C ARG A 26 -12.30 -7.02 -6.14
N ARG A 27 -11.13 -6.56 -5.76
CA ARG A 27 -9.83 -7.23 -5.94
C ARG A 27 -9.56 -7.73 -7.37
N GLN A 28 -10.01 -7.00 -8.37
CA GLN A 28 -9.96 -7.43 -9.78
C GLN A 28 -8.56 -7.38 -10.38
N LYS A 29 -7.60 -6.68 -9.76
CA LYS A 29 -6.22 -6.50 -10.24
C LYS A 29 -6.14 -5.99 -11.69
N ALA A 30 -7.11 -5.17 -12.10
CA ALA A 30 -7.20 -4.64 -13.45
C ALA A 30 -7.22 -3.12 -13.43
N THR A 31 -6.51 -2.50 -14.36
CA THR A 31 -6.52 -1.06 -14.62
C THR A 31 -7.30 -0.76 -15.91
N GLU A 32 -7.68 0.49 -16.11
CA GLU A 32 -8.31 0.94 -17.36
C GLU A 32 -7.29 1.20 -18.48
N GLY A 33 -6.00 1.22 -18.16
CA GLY A 33 -4.93 1.45 -19.11
C GLY A 33 -4.65 0.22 -19.96
N SER A 34 -4.21 0.45 -21.20
CA SER A 34 -3.66 -0.57 -22.08
C SER A 34 -2.18 -0.29 -22.35
N LEU A 35 -1.37 -1.34 -22.39
CA LEU A 35 -0.01 -1.22 -22.88
C LEU A 35 -0.03 -0.95 -24.38
N ASN A 36 0.70 0.07 -24.82
CA ASN A 36 0.90 0.31 -26.24
C ASN A 36 1.89 -0.73 -26.80
N ALA A 37 1.35 -1.87 -27.22
CA ALA A 37 2.15 -2.99 -27.77
C ALA A 37 2.70 -2.71 -29.18
N ARG A 38 2.52 -1.51 -29.74
CA ARG A 38 3.05 -1.16 -31.07
C ARG A 38 4.58 -1.03 -31.07
N GLU A 39 5.18 -0.69 -29.97
CA GLU A 39 6.63 -0.67 -29.80
C GLU A 39 7.12 -2.03 -29.30
N LYS A 40 7.96 -2.67 -30.09
CA LYS A 40 8.51 -4.01 -29.78
C LYS A 40 9.60 -4.00 -28.69
N LYS A 41 9.79 -2.87 -27.99
CA LYS A 41 10.79 -2.73 -26.93
C LYS A 41 10.11 -2.32 -25.64
N ALA A 42 10.37 -3.05 -24.58
CA ALA A 42 10.04 -2.65 -23.22
C ALA A 42 11.34 -2.34 -22.46
N VAL A 43 11.34 -1.26 -21.71
CA VAL A 43 12.38 -0.97 -20.71
C VAL A 43 11.87 -1.50 -19.39
N VAL A 44 12.64 -2.35 -18.74
CA VAL A 44 12.34 -2.86 -17.41
C VAL A 44 13.42 -2.33 -16.47
N GLN A 45 12.98 -1.63 -15.43
CA GLN A 45 13.85 -1.20 -14.34
C GLN A 45 13.45 -1.94 -13.07
N SER A 46 14.42 -2.40 -12.32
CA SER A 46 14.20 -3.05 -11.03
C SER A 46 15.32 -2.71 -10.06
N ILE A 47 14.95 -2.58 -8.79
CA ILE A 47 15.90 -2.49 -7.68
C ILE A 47 15.57 -3.54 -6.62
N ARG A 48 16.59 -3.95 -5.85
CA ARG A 48 16.39 -4.83 -4.71
C ARG A 48 15.98 -4.01 -3.48
N ASN A 49 14.83 -4.31 -2.92
CA ASN A 49 14.27 -3.59 -1.77
C ASN A 49 14.51 -4.31 -0.42
N GLU A 50 14.78 -5.60 -0.41
CA GLU A 50 14.96 -6.43 0.81
C GLU A 50 13.74 -6.39 1.78
N ARG A 51 12.57 -6.03 1.29
CA ARG A 51 11.32 -5.99 2.03
C ARG A 51 10.41 -7.16 1.65
N TRP A 52 9.61 -7.60 2.60
CA TRP A 52 8.71 -8.73 2.43
C TRP A 52 7.24 -8.31 2.40
N ASN A 53 6.41 -9.15 1.78
CA ASN A 53 4.97 -8.97 1.69
C ASN A 53 4.56 -7.61 1.09
N VAL A 54 5.18 -7.26 -0.03
CA VAL A 54 5.00 -5.95 -0.66
C VAL A 54 3.62 -5.83 -1.30
N MET A 55 2.91 -4.80 -0.87
CA MET A 55 1.67 -4.33 -1.49
C MET A 55 1.90 -2.94 -2.07
N THR A 56 1.27 -2.64 -3.19
CA THR A 56 1.44 -1.36 -3.89
C THR A 56 0.12 -0.63 -3.98
N ILE A 57 0.14 0.66 -3.70
CA ILE A 57 -0.97 1.58 -3.97
C ILE A 57 -0.46 2.83 -4.70
N TYR A 58 -1.37 3.47 -5.40
CA TYR A 58 -1.15 4.76 -6.07
C TYR A 58 -2.02 5.82 -5.43
N ARG A 59 -1.45 7.00 -5.28
CA ARG A 59 -2.13 8.23 -4.90
C ARG A 59 -2.05 9.24 -6.05
N ASP A 60 -2.00 10.55 -5.76
CA ASP A 60 -1.91 11.60 -6.77
C ASP A 60 -0.64 11.52 -7.62
N ASN A 61 -0.72 12.04 -8.85
CA ASN A 61 0.43 12.40 -9.71
C ASN A 61 1.56 11.37 -9.70
N ASN A 62 1.20 10.10 -9.84
CA ASN A 62 2.15 8.99 -9.79
C ASN A 62 2.82 8.75 -8.41
N GLU A 63 2.27 9.26 -7.33
CA GLU A 63 2.76 8.88 -6.01
C GLU A 63 2.56 7.39 -5.77
N ILE A 64 3.66 6.67 -5.64
CA ILE A 64 3.69 5.22 -5.41
C ILE A 64 4.06 4.97 -3.95
N PHE A 65 3.24 4.17 -3.28
CA PHE A 65 3.53 3.69 -1.94
C PHE A 65 3.62 2.17 -1.96
N LEU A 66 4.68 1.67 -1.35
CA LEU A 66 4.90 0.25 -1.07
C LEU A 66 4.74 0.02 0.42
N GLY A 67 4.02 -1.01 0.81
CA GLY A 67 3.88 -1.35 2.21
C GLY A 67 3.80 -2.85 2.44
N GLY A 68 4.21 -3.29 3.61
CA GLY A 68 4.22 -4.70 3.93
C GLY A 68 4.54 -4.96 5.40
N THR A 69 4.95 -6.20 5.67
CA THR A 69 5.35 -6.65 7.01
C THR A 69 6.63 -7.48 6.89
N MET A 70 7.61 -7.17 7.71
CA MET A 70 8.79 -8.01 7.90
C MET A 70 8.44 -9.08 8.94
N PRO A 71 8.44 -10.36 8.57
CA PRO A 71 8.11 -11.44 9.51
C PRO A 71 9.25 -11.72 10.49
N SER A 72 8.95 -12.39 11.61
CA SER A 72 9.91 -12.65 12.68
C SER A 72 11.10 -13.52 12.26
N PHE A 73 10.95 -14.34 11.22
CA PHE A 73 12.07 -15.16 10.71
C PHE A 73 13.11 -14.34 9.92
N THR A 74 12.87 -13.07 9.65
CA THR A 74 13.82 -12.15 9.01
C THR A 74 14.58 -11.29 10.03
N GLY A 75 14.24 -11.40 11.32
CA GLY A 75 14.84 -10.62 12.40
C GLY A 75 14.19 -10.93 13.75
N PRO A 76 14.64 -10.28 14.84
CA PRO A 76 14.18 -10.60 16.20
C PRO A 76 12.71 -10.28 16.45
N GLU A 77 12.18 -9.26 15.78
CA GLU A 77 10.80 -8.83 15.95
C GLU A 77 10.15 -8.53 14.60
N PRO A 78 8.89 -8.95 14.38
CA PRO A 78 8.14 -8.55 13.21
C PRO A 78 7.78 -7.08 13.28
N PHE A 79 7.72 -6.41 12.13
CA PHE A 79 7.29 -5.02 12.03
C PHE A 79 6.65 -4.71 10.69
N GLY A 80 5.70 -3.79 10.70
CA GLY A 80 5.15 -3.20 9.49
C GLY A 80 6.04 -2.07 8.96
N TRP A 81 5.90 -1.76 7.69
CA TRP A 81 6.63 -0.70 7.01
C TRP A 81 5.80 -0.09 5.88
N LEU A 82 6.08 1.16 5.56
CA LEU A 82 5.57 1.87 4.38
C LEU A 82 6.71 2.72 3.79
N GLN A 83 6.86 2.68 2.48
CA GLN A 83 7.80 3.49 1.72
C GLN A 83 7.07 4.25 0.63
N LYS A 84 7.44 5.51 0.44
CA LYS A 84 7.11 6.29 -0.75
C LYS A 84 8.25 6.15 -1.75
N ILE A 85 7.92 5.82 -2.99
CA ILE A 85 8.92 5.50 -4.03
C ILE A 85 8.82 6.53 -5.15
N GLU A 86 9.96 6.97 -5.66
CA GLU A 86 10.04 7.74 -6.89
C GLU A 86 9.73 6.82 -8.08
N PRO A 87 8.74 7.16 -8.95
CA PRO A 87 8.26 6.25 -9.99
C PRO A 87 9.29 5.88 -11.07
N GLU A 88 10.20 6.79 -11.40
CA GLU A 88 11.15 6.59 -12.50
C GLU A 88 12.46 5.93 -12.01
N SER A 89 13.03 6.43 -10.92
CA SER A 89 14.30 5.91 -10.38
C SER A 89 14.11 4.72 -9.43
N LEU A 90 12.91 4.53 -8.89
CA LEU A 90 12.54 3.58 -7.84
C LEU A 90 13.25 3.84 -6.50
N GLU A 91 13.83 5.01 -6.33
CA GLU A 91 14.46 5.41 -5.08
C GLU A 91 13.42 5.62 -3.97
N ILE A 92 13.82 5.34 -2.73
CA ILE A 92 12.97 5.57 -1.56
C ILE A 92 13.01 7.07 -1.24
N LEU A 93 11.86 7.75 -1.39
CA LEU A 93 11.72 9.17 -1.06
C LEU A 93 11.44 9.40 0.43
N ALA A 94 10.69 8.48 1.04
CA ALA A 94 10.36 8.51 2.47
C ALA A 94 10.04 7.10 2.96
N GLU A 95 10.27 6.85 4.24
CA GLU A 95 9.96 5.57 4.88
C GLU A 95 9.47 5.80 6.31
N THR A 96 8.51 4.99 6.75
CA THR A 96 8.08 4.99 8.15
C THR A 96 9.16 4.39 9.05
N PRO A 97 9.19 4.76 10.34
CA PRO A 97 9.79 3.91 11.36
C PRO A 97 9.19 2.50 11.34
N LYS A 98 9.79 1.56 12.04
CA LYS A 98 9.21 0.23 12.24
C LYS A 98 7.84 0.36 12.90
N LEU A 99 6.80 -0.09 12.22
CA LEU A 99 5.43 -0.04 12.72
C LEU A 99 5.14 -1.30 13.54
N PRO A 100 4.60 -1.19 14.76
CA PRO A 100 4.23 -2.34 15.56
C PRO A 100 3.18 -3.21 14.83
N CYS A 101 3.28 -4.52 15.00
CA CYS A 101 2.33 -5.49 14.44
C CYS A 101 1.89 -6.56 15.44
N GLY A 102 2.39 -6.51 16.69
CA GLY A 102 2.15 -7.56 17.69
C GLY A 102 2.80 -8.88 17.28
N ASP A 103 2.27 -9.97 17.78
CA ASP A 103 2.80 -11.33 17.54
C ASP A 103 2.42 -11.89 16.16
N HIS A 104 1.70 -11.14 15.35
CA HIS A 104 1.21 -11.56 14.04
C HIS A 104 2.20 -11.25 12.94
N VAL A 105 2.63 -12.27 12.23
CA VAL A 105 3.71 -12.20 11.22
C VAL A 105 3.24 -11.94 9.79
N TRP A 106 1.93 -11.95 9.52
CA TRP A 106 1.42 -11.76 8.17
C TRP A 106 0.92 -10.35 7.90
N CYS A 107 1.08 -9.99 6.64
CA CYS A 107 0.61 -8.73 6.11
C CYS A 107 -0.87 -8.51 6.41
N GLY A 108 -1.19 -7.29 6.76
CA GLY A 108 -2.56 -6.84 6.81
C GLY A 108 -3.01 -6.30 5.45
N ALA A 109 -3.35 -5.02 5.41
CA ALA A 109 -3.81 -4.34 4.22
C ALA A 109 -3.16 -2.96 4.09
N ILE A 110 -3.26 -2.39 2.89
CA ILE A 110 -2.87 -1.01 2.62
C ILE A 110 -3.93 -0.36 1.74
N ALA A 111 -4.30 0.87 2.07
CA ALA A 111 -5.22 1.66 1.27
C ALA A 111 -4.93 3.16 1.42
N ALA A 112 -5.10 3.92 0.35
CA ALA A 112 -5.18 5.36 0.41
C ALA A 112 -6.62 5.76 0.78
N HIS A 113 -6.78 6.45 1.89
CA HIS A 113 -8.06 6.93 2.36
C HIS A 113 -8.41 8.27 1.71
N GLN A 114 -9.70 8.59 1.59
CA GLN A 114 -10.19 9.81 0.94
C GLN A 114 -9.65 11.13 1.55
N ASN A 115 -9.23 11.13 2.81
CA ASN A 115 -8.60 12.29 3.46
C ASN A 115 -7.12 12.49 3.07
N GLY A 116 -6.57 11.61 2.26
CA GLY A 116 -5.19 11.65 1.78
C GLY A 116 -4.18 10.84 2.59
N ASN A 117 -4.55 10.32 3.75
CA ASN A 117 -3.67 9.44 4.52
C ASN A 117 -3.64 8.03 3.93
N ILE A 118 -2.59 7.30 4.25
CA ILE A 118 -2.48 5.88 3.96
C ILE A 118 -2.87 5.10 5.22
N ILE A 119 -3.84 4.22 5.07
CA ILE A 119 -4.22 3.28 6.13
C ILE A 119 -3.44 1.99 5.92
N LYS A 120 -2.68 1.60 6.91
CA LYS A 120 -1.87 0.39 6.91
C LYS A 120 -2.23 -0.48 8.11
N VAL A 121 -2.66 -1.71 7.83
CA VAL A 121 -2.91 -2.73 8.86
C VAL A 121 -1.69 -3.65 8.93
N ASN A 122 -1.21 -3.92 10.13
CA ASN A 122 -0.12 -4.86 10.42
C ASN A 122 -0.52 -5.67 11.65
N GLY A 123 -0.74 -6.97 11.48
CA GLY A 123 -1.22 -7.80 12.58
C GLY A 123 -2.50 -7.25 13.20
N ASN A 124 -2.47 -6.95 14.49
CA ASN A 124 -3.58 -6.35 15.22
C ASN A 124 -3.48 -4.83 15.41
N TYR A 125 -2.64 -4.15 14.61
CA TYR A 125 -2.53 -2.69 14.60
C TYR A 125 -3.02 -2.11 13.28
N MET A 126 -3.74 -1.01 13.36
CA MET A 126 -4.09 -0.16 12.23
C MET A 126 -3.45 1.20 12.40
N HIS A 127 -2.70 1.63 11.41
CA HIS A 127 -1.98 2.90 11.38
C HIS A 127 -2.59 3.84 10.35
N SER A 128 -2.73 5.12 10.71
CA SER A 128 -2.95 6.21 9.77
C SER A 128 -1.62 6.93 9.55
N ILE A 129 -1.19 7.02 8.30
CA ILE A 129 0.14 7.49 7.93
C ILE A 129 -0.01 8.62 6.91
N SER A 130 0.74 9.70 7.08
CA SER A 130 0.75 10.81 6.13
C SER A 130 1.41 10.42 4.79
N LYS A 131 1.26 11.28 3.80
CA LYS A 131 1.94 11.10 2.50
C LYS A 131 3.47 11.28 2.58
N GLU A 132 3.96 11.81 3.66
CA GLU A 132 5.40 11.93 4.00
C GLU A 132 5.91 10.72 4.79
N CYS A 133 5.11 9.65 4.92
CA CYS A 133 5.41 8.46 5.70
C CYS A 133 5.54 8.70 7.22
N GLU A 134 4.87 9.72 7.73
CA GLU A 134 4.80 9.98 9.17
C GLU A 134 3.58 9.28 9.78
N ALA A 135 3.75 8.57 10.88
CA ALA A 135 2.63 7.96 11.61
C ALA A 135 1.81 9.04 12.31
N VAL A 136 0.58 9.27 11.85
CA VAL A 136 -0.33 10.28 12.41
C VAL A 136 -1.06 9.73 13.63
N SER A 137 -1.52 8.49 13.56
CA SER A 137 -2.19 7.79 14.65
C SER A 137 -2.15 6.28 14.43
N TYR A 138 -2.40 5.52 15.49
CA TYR A 138 -2.60 4.08 15.40
C TYR A 138 -3.68 3.62 16.37
N THR A 139 -4.29 2.48 16.06
CA THR A 139 -5.27 1.81 16.91
C THR A 139 -4.89 0.34 17.04
N HIS A 140 -4.93 -0.16 18.26
CA HIS A 140 -4.81 -1.59 18.53
C HIS A 140 -6.18 -2.24 18.34
N LEU A 141 -6.27 -3.19 17.43
CA LEU A 141 -7.49 -3.95 17.15
C LEU A 141 -7.56 -5.13 18.13
N THR A 142 -8.46 -5.06 19.11
CA THR A 142 -8.78 -6.18 19.98
C THR A 142 -9.94 -6.96 19.36
N LEU A 143 -9.72 -8.25 19.10
CA LEU A 143 -10.84 -9.14 18.78
C LEU A 143 -11.69 -9.36 20.02
N PRO A 144 -13.02 -9.38 19.93
CA PRO A 144 -13.87 -9.77 21.03
C PRO A 144 -13.47 -11.20 21.44
N THR A 145 -13.09 -11.38 22.70
CA THR A 145 -12.95 -12.72 23.28
C THR A 145 -14.35 -13.30 23.45
N SER A 146 -14.69 -14.26 22.62
CA SER A 146 -15.90 -15.09 22.78
C SER A 146 -15.81 -15.97 24.00
#